data_12fb933b2d494ecc3c8184c850ebd813
#
_entry.id   12fb933b2d494ecc3c8184c850ebd813
#
_cell.length_a   1.000
_cell.length_b   1.000
_cell.length_c   1.000
_cell.angle_alpha   90.00
_cell.angle_beta   90.00
_cell.angle_gamma   90.00
#
_symmetry.space_group_name_H-M   'P 1'
#
loop_
_entity.id
_entity.type
_entity.pdbx_description
1 polymer ?
#
loop_
_entity_poly.entity_id
_entity_poly.type
_entity_poly.pdbx_seq_one_letter_code
_entity_poly.pdbx_strand_id
1 'polypeptide(L)'
;MPQAIGYAAVSSSTPLAPFSFERRSPGPLDVALNILYCGVCHSDLHTARNEWQNTVYPSVPGHEIVGRVSAVGNLVSKFKVGDIVGVGCMVDSCMECRQCKEGWEIFCEQGNVGTYNGIDKHDGTVTMGGYTDHVVVRDHFVCKVPAGMDVARVAPLLCAGITTYSPLRQYGVGEGSKVAVVGLGGLGHMGVKLAAAMGAHVTMITTTASKGKDAHELGAHDVILSTDAAQMKAAFKRFD
;
A
#
# COMPACT_ATOMS: atom_id res chain seq x y z
N MET A 1 10.43 8.78 -24.74
CA MET A 1 9.70 8.42 -23.50
C MET A 1 9.31 9.72 -22.76
N PRO A 2 8.14 9.81 -22.15
CA PRO A 2 7.78 11.02 -21.40
C PRO A 2 8.70 11.21 -20.19
N GLN A 3 9.10 12.46 -19.95
CA GLN A 3 9.91 12.81 -18.80
C GLN A 3 9.02 12.88 -17.55
N ALA A 4 9.43 12.22 -16.48
CA ALA A 4 8.80 12.26 -15.17
C ALA A 4 9.61 13.14 -14.22
N ILE A 5 8.91 13.86 -13.35
CA ILE A 5 9.49 14.69 -12.30
C ILE A 5 9.00 14.17 -10.95
N GLY A 6 9.91 13.96 -10.02
CA GLY A 6 9.60 13.45 -8.70
C GLY A 6 10.66 13.74 -7.67
N TYR A 7 10.67 12.96 -6.60
CA TYR A 7 11.62 13.05 -5.49
C TYR A 7 12.33 11.71 -5.30
N ALA A 8 13.65 11.70 -5.41
CA ALA A 8 14.46 10.50 -5.26
C ALA A 8 15.46 10.60 -4.11
N ALA A 9 15.75 9.46 -3.49
CA ALA A 9 16.98 9.26 -2.74
C ALA A 9 18.07 8.80 -3.71
N VAL A 10 19.25 9.41 -3.66
CA VAL A 10 20.41 9.02 -4.47
C VAL A 10 21.39 8.14 -3.68
N SER A 11 21.20 8.01 -2.38
CA SER A 11 21.92 7.08 -1.49
C SER A 11 21.10 6.86 -0.20
N SER A 12 21.50 5.90 0.61
CA SER A 12 20.85 5.59 1.91
C SER A 12 20.90 6.71 2.96
N SER A 13 21.80 7.68 2.78
CA SER A 13 22.00 8.78 3.72
C SER A 13 21.54 10.15 3.20
N THR A 14 21.08 10.23 1.95
CA THR A 14 20.59 11.48 1.37
C THR A 14 19.09 11.65 1.57
N PRO A 15 18.59 12.86 1.87
CA PRO A 15 17.16 13.14 1.83
C PRO A 15 16.62 13.00 0.40
N LEU A 16 15.31 12.83 0.28
CA LEU A 16 14.64 12.92 -1.02
C LEU A 16 14.82 14.32 -1.61
N ALA A 17 15.22 14.39 -2.87
CA ALA A 17 15.44 15.63 -3.60
C ALA A 17 14.76 15.58 -4.99
N PRO A 18 14.47 16.72 -5.61
CA PRO A 18 13.93 16.77 -6.97
C PRO A 18 14.79 15.94 -7.94
N PHE A 19 14.13 15.11 -8.72
CA PHE A 19 14.76 14.18 -9.65
C PHE A 19 13.91 14.04 -10.91
N SER A 20 14.56 14.03 -12.07
CA SER A 20 13.91 13.81 -13.36
C SER A 20 14.43 12.54 -14.01
N PHE A 21 13.55 11.76 -14.60
CA PHE A 21 13.88 10.51 -15.29
C PHE A 21 12.91 10.25 -16.43
N GLU A 22 13.26 9.34 -17.33
CA GLU A 22 12.37 8.89 -18.38
C GLU A 22 11.50 7.75 -17.89
N ARG A 23 10.20 7.82 -18.16
CA ARG A 23 9.25 6.74 -17.91
C ARG A 23 8.80 6.15 -19.23
N ARG A 24 8.66 4.82 -19.31
CA ARG A 24 8.16 4.16 -20.51
C ARG A 24 6.77 4.69 -20.94
N SER A 25 6.48 4.60 -22.21
CA SER A 25 5.13 4.85 -22.74
C SER A 25 4.20 3.67 -22.39
N PRO A 26 2.86 3.92 -22.25
CA PRO A 26 1.90 2.86 -22.02
C PRO A 26 1.91 1.83 -23.16
N GLY A 27 2.01 0.54 -22.82
CA GLY A 27 1.77 -0.57 -23.71
C GLY A 27 0.28 -0.88 -23.88
N PRO A 28 -0.07 -1.96 -24.66
CA PRO A 28 -1.45 -2.28 -24.97
C PRO A 28 -2.37 -2.54 -23.77
N LEU A 29 -1.85 -3.07 -22.67
CA LEU A 29 -2.58 -3.39 -21.45
C LEU A 29 -2.30 -2.41 -20.30
N ASP A 30 -1.69 -1.27 -20.58
CA ASP A 30 -1.31 -0.32 -19.53
C ASP A 30 -2.31 0.84 -19.39
N VAL A 31 -2.31 1.39 -18.19
CA VAL A 31 -3.00 2.62 -17.83
C VAL A 31 -1.93 3.62 -17.38
N ALA A 32 -1.91 4.79 -18.00
CA ALA A 32 -1.12 5.92 -17.53
C ALA A 32 -1.98 6.83 -16.66
N LEU A 33 -1.45 7.27 -15.53
CA LEU A 33 -2.15 8.16 -14.61
C LEU A 33 -1.30 9.40 -14.29
N ASN A 34 -1.94 10.56 -14.23
CA ASN A 34 -1.42 11.72 -13.53
C ASN A 34 -1.71 11.54 -12.04
N ILE A 35 -0.68 11.57 -11.21
CA ILE A 35 -0.80 11.35 -9.76
C ILE A 35 -1.40 12.60 -9.10
N LEU A 36 -2.45 12.40 -8.32
CA LEU A 36 -3.09 13.44 -7.53
C LEU A 36 -2.61 13.42 -6.09
N TYR A 37 -2.49 12.22 -5.51
CA TYR A 37 -2.04 11.99 -4.14
C TYR A 37 -1.22 10.71 -4.06
N CYS A 38 -0.21 10.72 -3.22
CA CYS A 38 0.51 9.53 -2.82
C CYS A 38 0.67 9.54 -1.30
N GLY A 39 0.16 8.51 -0.63
CA GLY A 39 0.34 8.34 0.81
C GLY A 39 1.78 8.02 1.16
N VAL A 40 2.13 8.22 2.42
CA VAL A 40 3.46 7.94 2.97
C VAL A 40 3.39 6.72 3.88
N CYS A 41 4.16 5.71 3.54
CA CYS A 41 4.29 4.48 4.31
C CYS A 41 5.71 4.35 4.88
N HIS A 42 5.85 3.62 5.99
CA HIS A 42 7.17 3.36 6.57
C HIS A 42 8.08 2.56 5.61
N SER A 43 7.49 1.76 4.72
CA SER A 43 8.22 1.04 3.67
C SER A 43 8.97 1.97 2.72
N ASP A 44 8.43 3.16 2.44
CA ASP A 44 9.10 4.17 1.61
C ASP A 44 10.40 4.64 2.27
N LEU A 45 10.36 4.81 3.59
CA LEU A 45 11.52 5.19 4.40
C LEU A 45 12.56 4.07 4.47
N HIS A 46 12.11 2.82 4.70
CA HIS A 46 12.99 1.65 4.70
C HIS A 46 13.74 1.51 3.38
N THR A 47 13.02 1.69 2.25
CA THR A 47 13.66 1.67 0.93
C THR A 47 14.61 2.86 0.74
N ALA A 48 14.17 4.08 1.00
CA ALA A 48 15.03 5.25 0.84
C ALA A 48 16.33 5.14 1.64
N ARG A 49 16.31 4.53 2.82
CA ARG A 49 17.45 4.32 3.72
C ARG A 49 18.20 3.00 3.50
N ASN A 50 17.73 2.16 2.56
CA ASN A 50 18.29 0.83 2.32
C ASN A 50 18.32 -0.07 3.58
N GLU A 51 17.34 0.05 4.44
CA GLU A 51 17.28 -0.73 5.68
C GLU A 51 17.02 -2.23 5.41
N TRP A 52 16.44 -2.56 4.24
CA TRP A 52 16.27 -3.93 3.74
C TRP A 52 17.44 -4.44 2.90
N GLN A 53 18.48 -3.62 2.69
CA GLN A 53 19.73 -3.96 1.99
C GLN A 53 19.53 -4.40 0.53
N ASN A 54 18.49 -3.92 -0.13
CA ASN A 54 18.14 -4.28 -1.52
C ASN A 54 17.78 -3.07 -2.40
N THR A 55 18.01 -1.84 -1.94
CA THR A 55 17.63 -0.65 -2.69
C THR A 55 18.58 -0.37 -3.84
N VAL A 56 18.02 -0.18 -5.03
CA VAL A 56 18.73 0.31 -6.20
C VAL A 56 18.56 1.82 -6.30
N TYR A 57 19.66 2.55 -6.29
CA TYR A 57 19.65 4.01 -6.40
C TYR A 57 19.94 4.50 -7.83
N PRO A 58 19.37 5.67 -8.25
CA PRO A 58 18.41 6.49 -7.53
C PRO A 58 17.07 5.77 -7.32
N SER A 59 16.44 5.98 -6.16
CA SER A 59 15.16 5.36 -5.80
C SER A 59 14.09 6.42 -5.56
N VAL A 60 12.97 6.30 -6.25
CA VAL A 60 11.77 7.13 -6.04
C VAL A 60 10.72 6.24 -5.36
N PRO A 61 10.44 6.45 -4.07
CA PRO A 61 9.43 5.67 -3.35
C PRO A 61 7.99 6.08 -3.69
N GLY A 62 7.03 5.58 -2.91
CA GLY A 62 5.61 5.86 -3.02
C GLY A 62 4.83 4.72 -3.67
N HIS A 63 3.90 4.12 -2.92
CA HIS A 63 3.08 2.98 -3.37
C HIS A 63 1.64 3.04 -2.88
N GLU A 64 1.20 4.21 -2.47
CA GLU A 64 -0.17 4.50 -2.07
C GLU A 64 -0.72 5.59 -3.01
N ILE A 65 -0.87 5.24 -4.29
CA ILE A 65 -1.09 6.21 -5.37
C ILE A 65 -2.58 6.35 -5.68
N VAL A 66 -3.08 7.57 -5.71
CA VAL A 66 -4.37 7.91 -6.32
C VAL A 66 -4.12 8.91 -7.44
N GLY A 67 -4.64 8.61 -8.62
CA GLY A 67 -4.42 9.42 -9.82
C GLY A 67 -5.62 9.47 -10.74
N ARG A 68 -5.51 10.32 -11.74
CA ARG A 68 -6.46 10.43 -12.84
C ARG A 68 -5.87 9.78 -14.08
N VAL A 69 -6.63 8.88 -14.69
CA VAL A 69 -6.22 8.24 -15.95
C VAL A 69 -6.01 9.29 -17.03
N SER A 70 -4.81 9.34 -17.58
CA SER A 70 -4.41 10.25 -18.67
C SER A 70 -4.34 9.57 -20.03
N ALA A 71 -4.04 8.26 -20.06
CA ALA A 71 -4.06 7.44 -21.26
C ALA A 71 -4.33 5.97 -20.92
N VAL A 72 -4.84 5.21 -21.86
CA VAL A 72 -5.06 3.77 -21.77
C VAL A 72 -4.55 3.07 -23.02
N GLY A 73 -3.98 1.89 -22.85
CA GLY A 73 -3.62 1.02 -23.96
C GLY A 73 -4.84 0.50 -24.73
N ASN A 74 -4.64 0.11 -25.97
CA ASN A 74 -5.73 -0.28 -26.88
C ASN A 74 -6.44 -1.59 -26.51
N LEU A 75 -5.90 -2.39 -25.58
CA LEU A 75 -6.52 -3.60 -25.04
C LEU A 75 -7.13 -3.38 -23.65
N VAL A 76 -7.01 -2.19 -23.07
CA VAL A 76 -7.63 -1.84 -21.79
C VAL A 76 -9.11 -1.60 -21.97
N SER A 77 -9.95 -2.35 -21.26
CA SER A 77 -11.41 -2.21 -21.29
C SER A 77 -12.03 -1.75 -19.96
N LYS A 78 -11.27 -1.87 -18.85
CA LYS A 78 -11.77 -1.58 -17.49
C LYS A 78 -11.79 -0.10 -17.14
N PHE A 79 -10.97 0.70 -17.81
CA PHE A 79 -10.72 2.11 -17.50
C PHE A 79 -10.77 2.98 -18.75
N LYS A 80 -11.06 4.27 -18.55
CA LYS A 80 -11.02 5.30 -19.58
C LYS A 80 -10.34 6.57 -19.05
N VAL A 81 -9.88 7.40 -19.97
CA VAL A 81 -9.31 8.72 -19.64
C VAL A 81 -10.28 9.52 -18.77
N GLY A 82 -9.78 10.10 -17.70
CA GLY A 82 -10.53 10.87 -16.72
C GLY A 82 -10.98 10.09 -15.48
N ASP A 83 -10.97 8.74 -15.50
CA ASP A 83 -11.31 7.94 -14.32
C ASP A 83 -10.35 8.21 -13.16
N ILE A 84 -10.87 8.19 -11.92
CA ILE A 84 -10.06 8.24 -10.70
C ILE A 84 -9.76 6.80 -10.28
N VAL A 85 -8.49 6.52 -10.12
CA VAL A 85 -7.99 5.16 -9.87
C VAL A 85 -6.90 5.16 -8.81
N GLY A 86 -6.64 3.98 -8.25
CA GLY A 86 -5.59 3.77 -7.27
C GLY A 86 -4.61 2.69 -7.71
N VAL A 87 -3.36 2.80 -7.24
CA VAL A 87 -2.29 1.81 -7.42
C VAL A 87 -1.62 1.57 -6.08
N GLY A 88 -1.51 0.29 -5.70
CA GLY A 88 -0.88 -0.14 -4.46
C GLY A 88 0.58 -0.54 -4.62
N CYS A 89 0.97 -1.62 -3.92
CA CYS A 89 2.37 -2.04 -3.80
C CYS A 89 2.94 -2.77 -5.03
N MET A 90 2.10 -3.16 -5.99
CA MET A 90 2.50 -3.92 -7.18
C MET A 90 1.96 -3.27 -8.44
N VAL A 91 2.73 -3.33 -9.52
CA VAL A 91 2.38 -2.77 -10.84
C VAL A 91 2.35 -3.80 -11.96
N ASP A 92 2.95 -4.98 -11.76
CA ASP A 92 2.94 -6.07 -12.75
C ASP A 92 3.27 -7.42 -12.12
N SER A 93 3.00 -8.50 -12.86
CA SER A 93 3.43 -9.88 -12.65
C SER A 93 3.51 -10.61 -13.99
N CYS A 94 3.87 -11.91 -14.02
CA CYS A 94 3.90 -12.64 -15.29
C CYS A 94 2.50 -12.91 -15.87
N MET A 95 1.44 -12.92 -15.06
CA MET A 95 0.04 -13.22 -15.41
C MET A 95 -0.22 -14.61 -16.02
N GLU A 96 0.81 -15.46 -16.11
CA GLU A 96 0.74 -16.75 -16.82
C GLU A 96 0.96 -17.96 -15.91
N CYS A 97 1.72 -17.81 -14.82
CA CYS A 97 1.98 -18.90 -13.88
C CYS A 97 0.69 -19.28 -13.11
N ARG A 98 0.74 -20.43 -12.44
CA ARG A 98 -0.39 -20.92 -11.67
C ARG A 98 -0.86 -19.91 -10.63
N GLN A 99 0.06 -19.31 -9.89
CA GLN A 99 -0.26 -18.34 -8.83
C GLN A 99 -1.01 -17.13 -9.39
N CYS A 100 -0.54 -16.55 -10.50
CA CYS A 100 -1.21 -15.42 -11.14
C CYS A 100 -2.60 -15.78 -11.67
N LYS A 101 -2.78 -16.97 -12.25
CA LYS A 101 -4.09 -17.44 -12.74
C LYS A 101 -5.10 -17.68 -11.63
N GLU A 102 -4.63 -17.99 -10.43
CA GLU A 102 -5.43 -18.19 -9.24
C GLU A 102 -5.69 -16.88 -8.44
N GLY A 103 -5.17 -15.72 -8.90
CA GLY A 103 -5.32 -14.42 -8.23
C GLY A 103 -4.34 -14.20 -7.07
N TRP A 104 -3.22 -14.93 -7.08
CA TRP A 104 -2.15 -14.84 -6.10
C TRP A 104 -0.88 -14.22 -6.69
N GLU A 105 -1.01 -13.09 -7.38
CA GLU A 105 0.09 -12.42 -8.07
C GLU A 105 1.27 -12.06 -7.15
N ILE A 106 0.99 -11.86 -5.85
CA ILE A 106 2.02 -11.62 -4.83
C ILE A 106 3.02 -12.79 -4.75
N PHE A 107 2.58 -14.02 -5.09
CA PHE A 107 3.39 -15.23 -5.13
C PHE A 107 3.76 -15.64 -6.56
N CYS A 108 3.79 -14.68 -7.49
CA CYS A 108 4.18 -14.95 -8.88
C CYS A 108 5.48 -15.75 -8.95
N GLU A 109 5.48 -16.89 -9.65
CA GLU A 109 6.64 -17.80 -9.77
C GLU A 109 7.84 -17.15 -10.49
N GLN A 110 7.57 -16.13 -11.31
CA GLN A 110 8.59 -15.33 -11.99
C GLN A 110 8.91 -14.00 -11.27
N GLY A 111 8.40 -13.83 -10.05
CA GLY A 111 8.46 -12.58 -9.29
C GLY A 111 7.38 -11.58 -9.70
N ASN A 112 6.75 -10.95 -8.72
CA ASN A 112 5.92 -9.77 -8.96
C ASN A 112 6.80 -8.53 -9.13
N VAL A 113 6.23 -7.46 -9.69
CA VAL A 113 6.93 -6.17 -9.87
C VAL A 113 6.37 -5.17 -8.87
N GLY A 114 7.21 -4.72 -7.95
CA GLY A 114 6.88 -3.66 -7.01
C GLY A 114 6.68 -2.31 -7.70
N THR A 115 5.88 -1.45 -7.10
CA THR A 115 5.59 -0.11 -7.60
C THR A 115 6.85 0.76 -7.67
N TYR A 116 7.82 0.47 -6.82
CA TYR A 116 9.19 0.99 -6.89
C TYR A 116 10.20 -0.10 -6.52
N ASN A 117 11.46 0.13 -6.84
CA ASN A 117 12.59 -0.79 -6.56
C ASN A 117 12.39 -2.22 -7.11
N GLY A 118 11.48 -2.41 -8.05
CA GLY A 118 11.31 -3.63 -8.84
C GLY A 118 11.98 -3.48 -10.21
N ILE A 119 11.94 -4.55 -11.01
CA ILE A 119 12.40 -4.51 -12.40
C ILE A 119 11.18 -4.58 -13.31
N ASP A 120 10.96 -3.54 -14.12
CA ASP A 120 9.89 -3.51 -15.11
C ASP A 120 10.11 -4.60 -16.15
N LYS A 121 9.12 -5.44 -16.39
CA LYS A 121 9.20 -6.58 -17.32
C LYS A 121 9.18 -6.17 -18.79
N HIS A 122 8.84 -4.93 -19.11
CA HIS A 122 8.74 -4.42 -20.47
C HIS A 122 10.06 -3.85 -21.00
N ASP A 123 10.83 -3.16 -20.15
CA ASP A 123 12.04 -2.46 -20.57
C ASP A 123 13.27 -2.78 -19.70
N GLY A 124 13.11 -3.56 -18.63
CA GLY A 124 14.19 -3.94 -17.73
C GLY A 124 14.69 -2.82 -16.81
N THR A 125 14.03 -1.67 -16.78
CA THR A 125 14.41 -0.56 -15.90
C THR A 125 13.92 -0.79 -14.47
N VAL A 126 14.53 -0.08 -13.51
CA VAL A 126 14.07 -0.08 -12.13
C VAL A 126 12.78 0.73 -12.02
N THR A 127 11.73 0.13 -11.42
CA THR A 127 10.47 0.85 -11.22
C THR A 127 10.64 2.00 -10.24
N MET A 128 10.01 3.12 -10.57
CA MET A 128 9.99 4.36 -9.79
C MET A 128 8.56 4.61 -9.30
N GLY A 129 8.41 4.91 -8.02
CA GLY A 129 7.12 4.98 -7.34
C GLY A 129 6.32 6.25 -7.55
N GLY A 130 5.39 6.46 -6.63
CA GLY A 130 4.35 7.49 -6.69
C GLY A 130 4.78 8.87 -6.21
N TYR A 131 6.01 9.05 -5.72
CA TYR A 131 6.52 10.40 -5.43
C TYR A 131 6.98 11.10 -6.72
N THR A 132 6.15 10.96 -7.76
CA THR A 132 6.30 11.56 -9.08
C THR A 132 4.98 12.16 -9.56
N ASP A 133 5.02 12.87 -10.68
CA ASP A 133 3.85 13.47 -11.32
C ASP A 133 2.96 12.46 -12.06
N HIS A 134 3.52 11.37 -12.58
CA HIS A 134 2.75 10.34 -13.29
C HIS A 134 3.37 8.94 -13.17
N VAL A 135 2.55 7.91 -13.45
CA VAL A 135 2.97 6.51 -13.45
C VAL A 135 2.26 5.72 -14.57
N VAL A 136 2.91 4.66 -15.05
CA VAL A 136 2.35 3.69 -16.02
C VAL A 136 2.27 2.33 -15.35
N VAL A 137 1.09 1.72 -15.37
CA VAL A 137 0.80 0.49 -14.61
C VAL A 137 -0.06 -0.45 -15.48
N ARG A 138 0.18 -1.74 -15.42
CA ARG A 138 -0.70 -2.73 -16.05
C ARG A 138 -2.10 -2.64 -15.46
N ASP A 139 -3.13 -2.66 -16.29
CA ASP A 139 -4.55 -2.43 -15.92
C ASP A 139 -5.07 -3.38 -14.83
N HIS A 140 -4.51 -4.60 -14.75
CA HIS A 140 -4.82 -5.58 -13.72
C HIS A 140 -4.50 -5.10 -12.30
N PHE A 141 -3.45 -4.30 -12.15
CA PHE A 141 -2.98 -3.77 -10.86
C PHE A 141 -3.55 -2.37 -10.54
N VAL A 142 -4.48 -1.89 -11.35
CA VAL A 142 -5.17 -0.63 -11.14
C VAL A 142 -6.53 -0.89 -10.49
N CYS A 143 -6.83 -0.17 -9.41
CA CYS A 143 -8.08 -0.26 -8.67
C CYS A 143 -9.00 0.93 -8.97
N LYS A 144 -10.30 0.70 -9.15
CA LYS A 144 -11.29 1.78 -9.25
C LYS A 144 -11.46 2.45 -7.89
N VAL A 145 -11.46 3.77 -7.87
CA VAL A 145 -11.87 4.55 -6.70
C VAL A 145 -13.36 4.86 -6.85
N PRO A 146 -14.22 4.44 -5.90
CA PRO A 146 -15.66 4.73 -5.96
C PRO A 146 -15.94 6.23 -6.00
N ALA A 147 -16.96 6.62 -6.76
CA ALA A 147 -17.40 8.01 -6.82
C ALA A 147 -17.85 8.50 -5.43
N GLY A 148 -17.56 9.76 -5.12
CA GLY A 148 -17.95 10.39 -3.85
C GLY A 148 -16.95 10.16 -2.70
N MET A 149 -15.91 9.36 -2.88
CA MET A 149 -14.84 9.25 -1.88
C MET A 149 -13.92 10.50 -1.92
N ASP A 150 -13.45 10.91 -0.76
CA ASP A 150 -12.38 11.90 -0.65
C ASP A 150 -11.06 11.27 -1.16
N VAL A 151 -10.64 11.65 -2.35
CA VAL A 151 -9.49 11.04 -3.04
C VAL A 151 -8.18 11.18 -2.26
N ALA A 152 -8.03 12.25 -1.46
CA ALA A 152 -6.84 12.43 -0.60
C ALA A 152 -6.76 11.37 0.51
N ARG A 153 -7.92 10.88 0.97
CA ARG A 153 -8.01 9.88 2.04
C ARG A 153 -8.01 8.44 1.53
N VAL A 154 -8.14 8.23 0.23
CA VAL A 154 -8.10 6.89 -0.38
C VAL A 154 -6.67 6.34 -0.45
N ALA A 155 -5.68 7.19 -0.65
CA ALA A 155 -4.30 6.76 -0.87
C ALA A 155 -3.78 5.75 0.17
N PRO A 156 -3.90 5.95 1.49
CA PRO A 156 -3.44 4.99 2.50
C PRO A 156 -4.18 3.63 2.47
N LEU A 157 -5.39 3.56 1.87
CA LEU A 157 -6.11 2.29 1.75
C LEU A 157 -5.41 1.30 0.83
N LEU A 158 -4.59 1.79 -0.09
CA LEU A 158 -3.89 0.99 -1.10
C LEU A 158 -2.66 0.24 -0.55
N CYS A 159 -2.23 0.55 0.67
CA CYS A 159 -1.24 -0.21 1.43
C CYS A 159 -1.77 -0.57 2.82
N ALA A 160 -1.85 0.40 3.73
CA ALA A 160 -2.28 0.16 5.12
C ALA A 160 -3.69 -0.43 5.20
N GLY A 161 -4.61 0.00 4.33
CA GLY A 161 -5.97 -0.53 4.27
C GLY A 161 -6.00 -1.99 3.87
N ILE A 162 -5.49 -2.33 2.68
CA ILE A 162 -5.53 -3.71 2.17
C ILE A 162 -4.69 -4.67 3.04
N THR A 163 -3.54 -4.23 3.55
CA THR A 163 -2.66 -5.04 4.39
C THR A 163 -3.35 -5.48 5.69
N THR A 164 -4.19 -4.64 6.26
CA THR A 164 -4.95 -4.96 7.47
C THR A 164 -6.31 -5.61 7.15
N TYR A 165 -6.95 -5.23 6.05
CA TYR A 165 -8.24 -5.80 5.64
C TYR A 165 -8.14 -7.26 5.19
N SER A 166 -7.12 -7.59 4.40
CA SER A 166 -6.97 -8.92 3.81
C SER A 166 -6.94 -10.05 4.85
N PRO A 167 -6.09 -10.02 5.90
CA PRO A 167 -6.09 -11.06 6.92
C PRO A 167 -7.39 -11.10 7.72
N LEU A 168 -8.00 -9.96 8.04
CA LEU A 168 -9.29 -9.93 8.73
C LEU A 168 -10.37 -10.68 7.95
N ARG A 169 -10.42 -10.46 6.63
CA ARG A 169 -11.34 -11.18 5.73
C ARG A 169 -10.99 -12.66 5.61
N GLN A 170 -9.72 -12.99 5.43
CA GLN A 170 -9.25 -14.35 5.22
C GLN A 170 -9.54 -15.25 6.42
N TYR A 171 -9.40 -14.72 7.63
CA TYR A 171 -9.67 -15.44 8.87
C TYR A 171 -11.11 -15.28 9.38
N GLY A 172 -12.01 -14.71 8.55
CA GLY A 172 -13.43 -14.65 8.85
C GLY A 172 -13.78 -13.76 10.05
N VAL A 173 -12.99 -12.73 10.30
CA VAL A 173 -13.26 -11.78 11.39
C VAL A 173 -14.62 -11.12 11.19
N GLY A 174 -15.43 -11.10 12.26
CA GLY A 174 -16.79 -10.55 12.27
C GLY A 174 -17.35 -10.43 13.68
N GLU A 175 -18.67 -10.40 13.77
CA GLU A 175 -19.37 -10.34 15.05
C GLU A 175 -18.98 -11.52 15.96
N GLY A 176 -18.62 -11.20 17.20
CA GLY A 176 -18.18 -12.18 18.20
C GLY A 176 -16.68 -12.49 18.17
N SER A 177 -15.95 -12.09 17.13
CA SER A 177 -14.48 -12.25 17.08
C SER A 177 -13.80 -11.33 18.10
N LYS A 178 -12.70 -11.82 18.69
CA LYS A 178 -11.85 -11.05 19.62
C LYS A 178 -10.48 -10.81 18.97
N VAL A 179 -10.29 -9.60 18.49
CA VAL A 179 -9.10 -9.22 17.70
C VAL A 179 -8.18 -8.34 18.51
N ALA A 180 -6.90 -8.69 18.57
CA ALA A 180 -5.86 -7.81 19.09
C ALA A 180 -5.11 -7.12 17.94
N VAL A 181 -4.98 -5.81 18.00
CA VAL A 181 -4.13 -5.02 17.10
C VAL A 181 -2.94 -4.49 17.88
N VAL A 182 -1.72 -4.80 17.41
CA VAL A 182 -0.48 -4.42 18.08
C VAL A 182 0.15 -3.22 17.38
N GLY A 183 0.30 -2.13 18.12
CA GLY A 183 0.89 -0.88 17.62
C GLY A 183 -0.13 0.06 16.95
N LEU A 184 -0.26 1.27 17.46
CA LEU A 184 -1.12 2.32 16.90
C LEU A 184 -0.26 3.29 16.06
N GLY A 185 0.08 2.85 14.87
CA GLY A 185 0.69 3.63 13.79
C GLY A 185 -0.24 3.68 12.58
N GLY A 186 0.30 3.98 11.39
CA GLY A 186 -0.48 4.04 10.13
C GLY A 186 -1.28 2.78 9.83
N LEU A 187 -0.67 1.60 9.96
CA LEU A 187 -1.37 0.33 9.76
C LEU A 187 -2.30 -0.01 10.93
N GLY A 188 -1.82 0.16 12.17
CA GLY A 188 -2.60 -0.21 13.35
C GLY A 188 -3.91 0.55 13.48
N HIS A 189 -3.94 1.85 13.15
CA HIS A 189 -5.19 2.61 13.16
C HIS A 189 -6.20 2.08 12.13
N MET A 190 -5.74 1.67 10.94
CA MET A 190 -6.59 1.03 9.92
C MET A 190 -7.08 -0.34 10.41
N GLY A 191 -6.20 -1.14 11.05
CA GLY A 191 -6.56 -2.43 11.62
C GLY A 191 -7.67 -2.31 12.67
N VAL A 192 -7.56 -1.35 13.59
CA VAL A 192 -8.61 -1.07 14.60
C VAL A 192 -9.93 -0.69 13.93
N LYS A 193 -9.92 0.28 13.02
CA LYS A 193 -11.14 0.76 12.34
C LYS A 193 -11.81 -0.36 11.54
N LEU A 194 -11.04 -1.12 10.78
CA LEU A 194 -11.59 -2.17 9.92
C LEU A 194 -12.13 -3.34 10.76
N ALA A 195 -11.39 -3.81 11.76
CA ALA A 195 -11.87 -4.88 12.64
C ALA A 195 -13.15 -4.48 13.40
N ALA A 196 -13.20 -3.26 13.93
CA ALA A 196 -14.39 -2.71 14.59
C ALA A 196 -15.59 -2.59 13.63
N ALA A 197 -15.36 -2.09 12.40
CA ALA A 197 -16.40 -1.98 11.37
C ALA A 197 -16.92 -3.36 10.90
N MET A 198 -16.12 -4.42 11.04
CA MET A 198 -16.52 -5.81 10.78
C MET A 198 -17.28 -6.45 11.95
N GLY A 199 -17.46 -5.74 13.07
CA GLY A 199 -18.20 -6.20 14.24
C GLY A 199 -17.37 -6.94 15.30
N ALA A 200 -16.05 -6.95 15.17
CA ALA A 200 -15.18 -7.60 16.16
C ALA A 200 -15.05 -6.78 17.45
N HIS A 201 -14.84 -7.48 18.57
CA HIS A 201 -14.37 -6.86 19.81
C HIS A 201 -12.86 -6.61 19.70
N VAL A 202 -12.47 -5.34 19.57
CA VAL A 202 -11.08 -4.95 19.27
C VAL A 202 -10.34 -4.52 20.52
N THR A 203 -9.20 -5.12 20.79
CA THR A 203 -8.26 -4.72 21.84
C THR A 203 -6.99 -4.13 21.19
N MET A 204 -6.67 -2.89 21.55
CA MET A 204 -5.41 -2.25 21.12
C MET A 204 -4.30 -2.56 22.12
N ILE A 205 -3.18 -3.10 21.63
CA ILE A 205 -1.96 -3.32 22.43
C ILE A 205 -0.92 -2.26 22.03
N THR A 206 -0.51 -1.42 22.98
CA THR A 206 0.43 -0.31 22.73
C THR A 206 1.44 -0.16 23.86
N THR A 207 2.61 0.42 23.56
CA THR A 207 3.60 0.80 24.57
C THR A 207 3.29 2.12 25.28
N THR A 208 2.35 2.93 24.74
CA THR A 208 2.14 4.32 25.15
C THR A 208 0.71 4.52 25.61
N ALA A 209 0.53 4.83 26.90
CA ALA A 209 -0.79 5.04 27.51
C ALA A 209 -1.59 6.19 26.87
N SER A 210 -0.92 7.26 26.43
CA SER A 210 -1.58 8.40 25.79
C SER A 210 -2.30 8.04 24.48
N LYS A 211 -1.90 6.96 23.80
CA LYS A 211 -2.59 6.45 22.59
C LYS A 211 -3.91 5.73 22.90
N GLY A 212 -4.22 5.48 24.17
CA GLY A 212 -5.46 4.81 24.56
C GLY A 212 -6.71 5.56 24.14
N LYS A 213 -6.73 6.89 24.31
CA LYS A 213 -7.84 7.74 23.88
C LYS A 213 -8.06 7.62 22.35
N ASP A 214 -7.00 7.80 21.57
CA ASP A 214 -7.07 7.69 20.11
C ASP A 214 -7.56 6.30 19.67
N ALA A 215 -7.10 5.24 20.35
CA ALA A 215 -7.54 3.88 20.07
C ALA A 215 -9.05 3.69 20.26
N HIS A 216 -9.62 4.22 21.34
CA HIS A 216 -11.06 4.18 21.57
C HIS A 216 -11.85 5.01 20.55
N GLU A 217 -11.37 6.20 20.17
CA GLU A 217 -12.00 7.03 19.13
C GLU A 217 -11.98 6.33 17.74
N LEU A 218 -11.02 5.45 17.51
CA LEU A 218 -10.92 4.64 16.30
C LEU A 218 -11.78 3.36 16.32
N GLY A 219 -12.36 3.02 17.48
CA GLY A 219 -13.24 1.86 17.65
C GLY A 219 -12.67 0.70 18.46
N ALA A 220 -11.53 0.87 19.14
CA ALA A 220 -11.05 -0.14 20.07
C ALA A 220 -11.93 -0.17 21.33
N HIS A 221 -12.27 -1.38 21.80
CA HIS A 221 -13.05 -1.61 23.00
C HIS A 221 -12.16 -1.60 24.25
N ASP A 222 -10.97 -2.20 24.14
CA ASP A 222 -10.00 -2.29 25.21
C ASP A 222 -8.61 -1.78 24.77
N VAL A 223 -7.82 -1.34 25.74
CA VAL A 223 -6.40 -0.96 25.55
C VAL A 223 -5.54 -1.70 26.57
N ILE A 224 -4.47 -2.31 26.10
CA ILE A 224 -3.48 -3.01 26.92
C ILE A 224 -2.13 -2.33 26.73
N LEU A 225 -1.45 -2.04 27.85
CA LEU A 225 -0.07 -1.56 27.80
C LEU A 225 0.88 -2.75 27.74
N SER A 226 1.61 -2.90 26.63
CA SER A 226 2.58 -3.98 26.45
C SER A 226 3.79 -3.87 27.41
N THR A 227 4.00 -2.70 27.99
CA THR A 227 5.02 -2.45 29.04
C THR A 227 4.56 -2.88 30.43
N ASP A 228 3.28 -3.19 30.61
CA ASP A 228 2.71 -3.70 31.86
C ASP A 228 2.59 -5.24 31.80
N ALA A 229 3.50 -5.91 32.49
CA ALA A 229 3.56 -7.38 32.51
C ALA A 229 2.29 -8.03 33.08
N ALA A 230 1.58 -7.36 34.00
CA ALA A 230 0.33 -7.88 34.60
C ALA A 230 -0.80 -7.84 33.58
N GLN A 231 -0.95 -6.72 32.84
CA GLN A 231 -1.94 -6.60 31.78
C GLN A 231 -1.68 -7.61 30.65
N MET A 232 -0.43 -7.78 30.20
CA MET A 232 -0.05 -8.75 29.17
C MET A 232 -0.33 -10.19 29.63
N LYS A 233 -0.02 -10.53 30.88
CA LYS A 233 -0.33 -11.85 31.45
C LYS A 233 -1.84 -12.10 31.51
N ALA A 234 -2.61 -11.12 31.90
CA ALA A 234 -4.09 -11.20 31.94
C ALA A 234 -4.72 -11.33 30.55
N ALA A 235 -4.03 -10.89 29.49
CA ALA A 235 -4.47 -10.98 28.12
C ALA A 235 -4.15 -12.33 27.43
N PHE A 236 -3.41 -13.22 28.10
CA PHE A 236 -3.00 -14.50 27.53
C PHE A 236 -4.21 -15.36 27.14
N LYS A 237 -4.22 -15.87 25.90
CA LYS A 237 -5.32 -16.69 25.33
C LYS A 237 -6.71 -16.00 25.29
N ARG A 238 -6.76 -14.67 25.24
CA ARG A 238 -8.01 -13.91 25.14
C ARG A 238 -8.48 -13.63 23.72
N PHE A 239 -7.63 -13.81 22.73
CA PHE A 239 -7.86 -13.47 21.32
C PHE A 239 -7.94 -14.74 20.46
N ASP A 240 -8.67 -14.64 19.34
CA ASP A 240 -8.87 -15.73 18.37
C ASP A 240 -7.71 -15.91 17.40
#